data_999b3822bb661d61f11ef3e584711581
#
_entry.id   999b3822bb661d61f11ef3e584711581
#
_cell.length_a   1.000
_cell.length_b   1.000
_cell.length_c   1.000
_cell.angle_alpha   90.00
_cell.angle_beta   90.00
_cell.angle_gamma   90.00
#
_symmetry.space_group_name_H-M   'P 1'
#
loop_
_entity.id
_entity.type
_entity.pdbx_description
1 polymer ?
#
loop_
_entity_poly.entity_id
_entity_poly.type
_entity_poly.pdbx_seq_one_letter_code
_entity_poly.pdbx_strand_id
1 'polypeptide(L)'
;MLVEVAGVRVPIGRAAEAARTVCVEYADDALYHHSVRSYFFGAAEARGLDFDHELFFVAAMLHDLALTPPFDSHTLAFEEAGGHLARVFTAGLGWPTERRDRVADLIVLHMRDDIAPEVDVESRLLQVGTSADVSGSGLEAFGFSFTDTLVRAYPRLGFARSFVRLFQDQAERKPGCAASELAAGEWAERTLSHPLDQG
;
A
#
# COMPACT_ATOMS: atom_id res chain seq x y z
N MET A 1 -6.28 -12.11 -11.30
CA MET A 1 -4.97 -11.62 -10.82
C MET A 1 -3.88 -12.53 -11.34
N LEU A 2 -2.75 -11.98 -11.78
CA LEU A 2 -1.57 -12.78 -12.12
C LEU A 2 -0.93 -13.32 -10.85
N VAL A 3 -0.56 -14.60 -10.85
CA VAL A 3 0.08 -15.25 -9.70
C VAL A 3 1.55 -14.86 -9.58
N GLU A 4 2.15 -14.40 -10.68
CA GLU A 4 3.55 -13.97 -10.75
C GLU A 4 3.69 -12.81 -11.74
N VAL A 5 4.45 -11.78 -11.39
CA VAL A 5 4.86 -10.68 -12.27
C VAL A 5 6.36 -10.48 -12.11
N ALA A 6 7.09 -10.56 -13.23
CA ALA A 6 8.54 -10.32 -13.29
C ALA A 6 9.36 -11.09 -12.21
N GLY A 7 8.99 -12.34 -11.95
CA GLY A 7 9.68 -13.20 -10.97
C GLY A 7 9.19 -13.06 -9.52
N VAL A 8 8.34 -12.09 -9.23
CA VAL A 8 7.72 -11.93 -7.90
C VAL A 8 6.39 -12.68 -7.87
N ARG A 9 6.21 -13.53 -6.87
CA ARG A 9 4.98 -14.32 -6.69
C ARG A 9 4.07 -13.74 -5.64
N VAL A 10 2.76 -13.84 -5.90
CA VAL A 10 1.72 -13.56 -4.91
C VAL A 10 1.53 -14.79 -4.01
N PRO A 11 1.41 -14.62 -2.69
CA PRO A 11 1.15 -15.75 -1.80
C PRO A 11 -0.20 -16.39 -2.12
N ILE A 12 -0.23 -17.72 -2.00
CA ILE A 12 -1.44 -18.52 -2.19
C ILE A 12 -1.92 -18.96 -0.80
N GLY A 13 -3.13 -18.54 -0.41
CA GLY A 13 -3.68 -18.89 0.89
C GLY A 13 -5.01 -18.21 1.15
N ARG A 14 -5.71 -18.69 2.17
CA ARG A 14 -7.04 -18.17 2.55
C ARG A 14 -7.00 -16.69 2.90
N ALA A 15 -5.97 -16.24 3.60
CA ALA A 15 -5.86 -14.85 4.03
C ALA A 15 -5.56 -13.92 2.84
N ALA A 16 -4.65 -14.32 1.95
CA ALA A 16 -4.32 -13.56 0.75
C ALA A 16 -5.55 -13.43 -0.19
N GLU A 17 -6.29 -14.52 -0.40
CA GLU A 17 -7.50 -14.50 -1.23
C GLU A 17 -8.60 -13.62 -0.61
N ALA A 18 -8.82 -13.72 0.71
CA ALA A 18 -9.79 -12.90 1.41
C ALA A 18 -9.41 -11.40 1.38
N ALA A 19 -8.15 -11.05 1.62
CA ALA A 19 -7.68 -9.67 1.57
C ALA A 19 -7.86 -9.06 0.17
N ARG A 20 -7.51 -9.82 -0.87
CA ARG A 20 -7.75 -9.41 -2.25
C ARG A 20 -9.24 -9.19 -2.53
N THR A 21 -10.09 -10.11 -2.07
CA THR A 21 -11.55 -10.01 -2.27
C THR A 21 -12.11 -8.75 -1.63
N VAL A 22 -11.72 -8.45 -0.38
CA VAL A 22 -12.12 -7.23 0.32
C VAL A 22 -11.60 -5.99 -0.40
N CYS A 23 -10.33 -5.99 -0.85
CA CYS A 23 -9.79 -4.86 -1.58
C CYS A 23 -10.56 -4.58 -2.88
N VAL A 24 -10.85 -5.62 -3.68
CA VAL A 24 -11.63 -5.50 -4.93
C VAL A 24 -13.07 -5.02 -4.67
N GLU A 25 -13.68 -5.41 -3.55
CA GLU A 25 -15.06 -5.01 -3.23
C GLU A 25 -15.19 -3.55 -2.82
N TYR A 26 -14.20 -3.00 -2.12
CA TYR A 26 -14.31 -1.68 -1.49
C TYR A 26 -13.42 -0.59 -2.11
N ALA A 27 -12.35 -0.95 -2.82
CA ALA A 27 -11.52 -0.01 -3.58
C ALA A 27 -12.05 0.11 -5.02
N ASP A 28 -11.84 1.28 -5.64
CA ASP A 28 -11.94 1.37 -7.09
C ASP A 28 -10.76 0.65 -7.77
N ASP A 29 -10.84 0.44 -9.08
CA ASP A 29 -9.81 -0.27 -9.82
C ASP A 29 -8.42 0.39 -9.71
N ALA A 30 -8.36 1.73 -9.63
CA ALA A 30 -7.10 2.46 -9.53
C ALA A 30 -6.41 2.22 -8.18
N LEU A 31 -7.17 2.24 -7.08
CA LEU A 31 -6.68 1.99 -5.72
C LEU A 31 -6.35 0.50 -5.53
N TYR A 32 -7.18 -0.42 -6.05
CA TYR A 32 -6.86 -1.85 -6.05
C TYR A 32 -5.55 -2.14 -6.79
N HIS A 33 -5.36 -1.56 -7.98
CA HIS A 33 -4.12 -1.72 -8.74
C HIS A 33 -2.93 -1.11 -8.01
N HIS A 34 -3.10 0.02 -7.31
CA HIS A 34 -2.08 0.58 -6.43
C HIS A 34 -1.66 -0.42 -5.35
N SER A 35 -2.62 -0.98 -4.62
CA SER A 35 -2.33 -1.97 -3.58
C SER A 35 -1.54 -3.17 -4.12
N VAL A 36 -1.91 -3.66 -5.32
CA VAL A 36 -1.18 -4.75 -5.97
C VAL A 36 0.23 -4.33 -6.39
N ARG A 37 0.39 -3.15 -7.02
CA ARG A 37 1.72 -2.67 -7.44
C ARG A 37 2.62 -2.40 -6.23
N SER A 38 2.09 -1.87 -5.14
CA SER A 38 2.81 -1.67 -3.87
C SER A 38 3.37 -2.98 -3.33
N TYR A 39 2.58 -4.06 -3.35
CA TYR A 39 3.08 -5.39 -3.01
C TYR A 39 4.24 -5.81 -3.91
N PHE A 40 4.10 -5.70 -5.23
CA PHE A 40 5.12 -6.16 -6.17
C PHE A 40 6.43 -5.36 -6.06
N PHE A 41 6.35 -4.04 -5.91
CA PHE A 41 7.52 -3.20 -5.68
C PHE A 41 8.22 -3.56 -4.36
N GLY A 42 7.47 -3.65 -3.26
CA GLY A 42 8.04 -4.04 -1.96
C GLY A 42 8.67 -5.43 -1.99
N ALA A 43 7.97 -6.43 -2.53
CA ALA A 43 8.51 -7.79 -2.62
C ALA A 43 9.74 -7.89 -3.55
N ALA A 44 9.81 -7.08 -4.61
CA ALA A 44 11.01 -7.00 -5.46
C ALA A 44 12.20 -6.33 -4.74
N GLU A 45 11.93 -5.36 -3.84
CA GLU A 45 12.95 -4.71 -3.02
C GLU A 45 13.57 -5.64 -1.97
N ALA A 46 12.85 -6.68 -1.54
CA ALA A 46 13.33 -7.62 -0.53
C ALA A 46 14.67 -8.29 -0.88
N ARG A 47 15.00 -8.47 -2.17
CA ARG A 47 16.32 -8.90 -2.67
C ARG A 47 16.96 -10.07 -1.88
N GLY A 48 16.13 -11.05 -1.49
CA GLY A 48 16.57 -12.21 -0.74
C GLY A 48 16.51 -12.08 0.79
N LEU A 49 15.96 -11.00 1.31
CA LEU A 49 15.55 -10.93 2.71
C LEU A 49 14.41 -11.92 2.97
N ASP A 50 14.44 -12.56 4.12
CA ASP A 50 13.34 -13.39 4.60
C ASP A 50 12.25 -12.50 5.21
N PHE A 51 11.00 -12.67 4.79
CA PHE A 51 9.84 -11.94 5.29
C PHE A 51 8.55 -12.76 5.18
N ASP A 52 7.54 -12.42 5.95
CA ASP A 52 6.23 -13.09 5.89
C ASP A 52 5.42 -12.60 4.70
N HIS A 53 5.50 -13.33 3.58
CA HIS A 53 4.82 -13.00 2.33
C HIS A 53 3.30 -12.85 2.47
N GLU A 54 2.64 -13.71 3.28
CA GLU A 54 1.19 -13.63 3.46
C GLU A 54 0.80 -12.41 4.27
N LEU A 55 1.49 -12.15 5.37
CA LEU A 55 1.27 -10.98 6.21
C LEU A 55 1.51 -9.69 5.42
N PHE A 56 2.60 -9.63 4.68
CA PHE A 56 2.94 -8.47 3.83
C PHE A 56 1.89 -8.23 2.73
N PHE A 57 1.43 -9.30 2.06
CA PHE A 57 0.38 -9.17 1.04
C PHE A 57 -0.93 -8.68 1.64
N VAL A 58 -1.33 -9.22 2.80
CA VAL A 58 -2.55 -8.76 3.50
C VAL A 58 -2.44 -7.28 3.86
N ALA A 59 -1.29 -6.85 4.40
CA ALA A 59 -1.05 -5.44 4.70
C ALA A 59 -1.15 -4.57 3.42
N ALA A 60 -0.50 -4.98 2.34
CA ALA A 60 -0.54 -4.26 1.06
C ALA A 60 -1.95 -4.14 0.47
N MET A 61 -2.80 -5.17 0.62
CA MET A 61 -4.19 -5.10 0.14
C MET A 61 -5.09 -4.19 1.00
N LEU A 62 -4.78 -4.01 2.28
CA LEU A 62 -5.67 -3.32 3.22
C LEU A 62 -5.21 -1.90 3.59
N HIS A 63 -3.95 -1.51 3.29
CA HIS A 63 -3.31 -0.32 3.87
C HIS A 63 -4.07 0.98 3.60
N ASP A 64 -4.68 1.11 2.43
CA ASP A 64 -5.37 2.32 1.99
C ASP A 64 -6.90 2.20 1.99
N LEU A 65 -7.46 1.06 2.42
CA LEU A 65 -8.91 0.89 2.42
C LEU A 65 -9.64 1.90 3.31
N ALA A 66 -8.99 2.41 4.33
CA ALA A 66 -9.57 3.44 5.19
C ALA A 66 -9.62 4.84 4.53
N LEU A 67 -9.13 4.99 3.30
CA LEU A 67 -9.41 6.14 2.43
C LEU A 67 -10.77 6.02 1.73
N THR A 68 -11.39 4.83 1.73
CA THR A 68 -12.68 4.60 1.08
C THR A 68 -13.85 4.93 2.02
N PRO A 69 -14.97 5.44 1.51
CA PRO A 69 -16.08 5.89 2.35
C PRO A 69 -16.60 4.88 3.38
N PRO A 70 -16.67 3.55 3.10
CA PRO A 70 -17.15 2.59 4.10
C PRO A 70 -16.26 2.46 5.34
N PHE A 71 -14.96 2.79 5.23
CA PHE A 71 -13.98 2.60 6.29
C PHE A 71 -13.33 3.89 6.77
N ASP A 72 -13.64 5.02 6.13
CA ASP A 72 -13.09 6.32 6.51
C ASP A 72 -13.56 6.72 7.92
N SER A 73 -12.59 7.12 8.74
CA SER A 73 -12.86 7.65 10.08
C SER A 73 -12.98 9.18 10.04
N HIS A 74 -13.90 9.73 10.84
CA HIS A 74 -13.99 11.18 11.00
C HIS A 74 -12.90 11.78 11.93
N THR A 75 -12.22 10.95 12.72
CA THR A 75 -11.30 11.41 13.76
C THR A 75 -9.91 10.78 13.70
N LEU A 76 -9.81 9.51 13.27
CA LEU A 76 -8.54 8.82 13.17
C LEU A 76 -7.88 9.10 11.82
N ALA A 77 -6.56 9.18 11.79
CA ALA A 77 -5.79 9.14 10.57
C ALA A 77 -6.12 7.85 9.80
N PHE A 78 -6.07 7.89 8.46
CA PHE A 78 -6.52 6.74 7.67
C PHE A 78 -5.66 5.48 7.91
N GLU A 79 -4.37 5.65 8.14
CA GLU A 79 -3.46 4.55 8.45
C GLU A 79 -3.79 3.90 9.80
N GLU A 80 -4.22 4.67 10.80
CA GLU A 80 -4.68 4.15 12.09
C GLU A 80 -6.02 3.40 11.94
N ALA A 81 -6.97 3.99 11.21
CA ALA A 81 -8.25 3.34 10.91
C ALA A 81 -8.04 2.05 10.09
N GLY A 82 -7.11 2.07 9.13
CA GLY A 82 -6.68 0.90 8.35
C GLY A 82 -6.06 -0.19 9.22
N GLY A 83 -5.23 0.17 10.18
CA GLY A 83 -4.69 -0.76 11.18
C GLY A 83 -5.79 -1.46 12.00
N HIS A 84 -6.80 -0.71 12.45
CA HIS A 84 -7.97 -1.29 13.14
C HIS A 84 -8.77 -2.22 12.23
N LEU A 85 -9.00 -1.82 10.97
CA LEU A 85 -9.65 -2.67 9.97
C LEU A 85 -8.90 -3.99 9.81
N ALA A 86 -7.59 -3.95 9.65
CA ALA A 86 -6.77 -5.14 9.47
C ALA A 86 -6.81 -6.07 10.69
N ARG A 87 -6.83 -5.53 11.91
CA ARG A 87 -7.02 -6.33 13.14
C ARG A 87 -8.34 -7.09 13.15
N VAL A 88 -9.44 -6.42 12.81
CA VAL A 88 -10.77 -7.04 12.76
C VAL A 88 -10.84 -8.08 11.64
N PHE A 89 -10.33 -7.75 10.46
CA PHE A 89 -10.28 -8.65 9.31
C PHE A 89 -9.51 -9.93 9.65
N THR A 90 -8.30 -9.80 10.18
CA THR A 90 -7.44 -10.95 10.49
C THR A 90 -7.91 -11.74 11.72
N ALA A 91 -8.65 -11.11 12.65
CA ALA A 91 -9.36 -11.83 13.71
C ALA A 91 -10.44 -12.77 13.14
N GLY A 92 -11.18 -12.32 12.13
CA GLY A 92 -12.15 -13.15 11.40
C GLY A 92 -11.51 -14.34 10.66
N LEU A 93 -10.23 -14.24 10.33
CA LEU A 93 -9.44 -15.33 9.75
C LEU A 93 -8.83 -16.28 10.79
N GLY A 94 -8.95 -15.96 12.09
CA GLY A 94 -8.41 -16.75 13.19
C GLY A 94 -6.92 -16.53 13.43
N TRP A 95 -6.33 -15.40 12.99
CA TRP A 95 -4.93 -15.10 13.28
C TRP A 95 -4.70 -14.86 14.78
N PRO A 96 -3.56 -15.27 15.35
CA PRO A 96 -3.22 -14.98 16.74
C PRO A 96 -3.00 -13.47 16.94
N THR A 97 -3.14 -13.01 18.20
CA THR A 97 -3.11 -11.57 18.53
C THR A 97 -1.84 -10.89 18.04
N GLU A 98 -0.69 -11.49 18.26
CA GLU A 98 0.61 -10.94 17.86
C GLU A 98 0.69 -10.71 16.35
N ARG A 99 0.15 -11.64 15.53
CA ARG A 99 0.13 -11.50 14.09
C ARG A 99 -0.88 -10.45 13.61
N ARG A 100 -2.00 -10.28 14.33
CA ARG A 100 -2.98 -9.22 14.07
C ARG A 100 -2.42 -7.83 14.38
N ASP A 101 -1.71 -7.71 15.48
CA ASP A 101 -1.04 -6.47 15.86
C ASP A 101 0.05 -6.14 14.85
N ARG A 102 0.83 -7.14 14.43
CA ARG A 102 1.87 -6.97 13.44
C ARG A 102 1.36 -6.41 12.10
N VAL A 103 0.26 -6.94 11.54
CA VAL A 103 -0.29 -6.42 10.28
C VAL A 103 -0.82 -5.00 10.43
N ALA A 104 -1.38 -4.65 11.60
CA ALA A 104 -1.84 -3.30 11.86
C ALA A 104 -0.65 -2.32 11.97
N ASP A 105 0.43 -2.72 12.62
CA ASP A 105 1.65 -1.91 12.72
C ASP A 105 2.27 -1.63 11.35
N LEU A 106 2.32 -2.62 10.45
CA LEU A 106 2.75 -2.41 9.07
C LEU A 106 1.96 -1.30 8.39
N ILE A 107 0.64 -1.34 8.53
CA ILE A 107 -0.26 -0.36 7.91
C ILE A 107 -0.03 1.04 8.51
N VAL A 108 0.13 1.16 9.81
CA VAL A 108 0.42 2.45 10.45
C VAL A 108 1.79 2.98 10.04
N LEU A 109 2.80 2.10 10.01
CA LEU A 109 4.18 2.49 9.77
C LEU A 109 4.47 2.84 8.30
N HIS A 110 3.64 2.38 7.32
CA HIS A 110 3.91 2.70 5.91
C HIS A 110 3.91 4.19 5.59
N MET A 111 3.26 5.00 6.44
CA MET A 111 3.21 6.45 6.33
C MET A 111 4.40 7.16 6.99
N ARG A 112 5.33 6.43 7.57
CA ARG A 112 6.53 7.03 8.19
C ARG A 112 7.70 7.01 7.23
N ASP A 113 8.49 8.08 7.26
CA ASP A 113 9.76 8.14 6.56
C ASP A 113 10.82 7.29 7.29
N ASP A 114 11.71 6.65 6.52
CA ASP A 114 12.92 5.97 6.99
C ASP A 114 12.72 4.84 8.03
N ILE A 115 12.04 3.78 7.64
CA ILE A 115 12.05 2.53 8.41
C ILE A 115 13.30 1.75 8.01
N ALA A 116 14.21 1.53 8.98
CA ALA A 116 15.38 0.71 8.74
C ALA A 116 15.00 -0.78 8.63
N PRO A 117 15.48 -1.52 7.60
CA PRO A 117 15.13 -2.95 7.42
C PRO A 117 15.49 -3.82 8.62
N GLU A 118 16.55 -3.46 9.35
CA GLU A 118 16.99 -4.19 10.54
C GLU A 118 16.01 -4.08 11.71
N VAL A 119 15.14 -3.05 11.68
CA VAL A 119 14.09 -2.84 12.69
C VAL A 119 12.82 -3.57 12.31
N ASP A 120 12.42 -3.48 11.04
CA ASP A 120 11.15 -4.04 10.56
C ASP A 120 11.17 -4.21 9.03
N VAL A 121 11.40 -5.45 8.59
CA VAL A 121 11.52 -5.77 7.15
C VAL A 121 10.22 -5.46 6.41
N GLU A 122 9.08 -6.01 6.85
CA GLU A 122 7.83 -5.87 6.12
C GLU A 122 7.31 -4.43 6.13
N SER A 123 7.48 -3.68 7.22
CA SER A 123 7.12 -2.26 7.26
C SER A 123 7.96 -1.45 6.28
N ARG A 124 9.27 -1.74 6.20
CA ARG A 124 10.15 -1.12 5.20
C ARG A 124 9.73 -1.47 3.78
N LEU A 125 9.41 -2.73 3.51
CA LEU A 125 8.98 -3.17 2.18
C LEU A 125 7.66 -2.51 1.76
N LEU A 126 6.72 -2.32 2.67
CA LEU A 126 5.46 -1.63 2.38
C LEU A 126 5.71 -0.15 2.10
N GLN A 127 6.50 0.53 2.92
CA GLN A 127 6.87 1.93 2.74
C GLN A 127 7.56 2.15 1.38
N VAL A 128 8.54 1.30 1.01
CA VAL A 128 9.21 1.39 -0.29
C VAL A 128 8.23 1.14 -1.44
N GLY A 129 7.41 0.10 -1.33
CA GLY A 129 6.46 -0.26 -2.37
C GLY A 129 5.43 0.83 -2.65
N THR A 130 4.85 1.41 -1.59
CA THR A 130 3.90 2.52 -1.71
C THR A 130 4.56 3.79 -2.23
N SER A 131 5.76 4.14 -1.74
CA SER A 131 6.50 5.33 -2.20
C SER A 131 6.89 5.25 -3.68
N ALA A 132 7.34 4.08 -4.14
CA ALA A 132 7.66 3.85 -5.55
C ALA A 132 6.42 4.03 -6.44
N ASP A 133 5.26 3.54 -6.02
CA ASP A 133 4.03 3.65 -6.81
C ASP A 133 3.33 5.01 -6.68
N VAL A 134 3.40 5.69 -5.55
CA VAL A 134 2.73 6.98 -5.35
C VAL A 134 3.52 8.13 -5.94
N SER A 135 4.79 8.27 -5.54
CA SER A 135 5.61 9.44 -5.88
C SER A 135 6.78 9.16 -6.83
N GLY A 136 7.00 7.90 -7.21
CA GLY A 136 8.14 7.47 -8.00
C GLY A 136 9.46 7.44 -7.22
N SER A 137 9.42 7.56 -5.90
CA SER A 137 10.63 7.51 -5.07
C SER A 137 11.29 6.13 -5.16
N GLY A 138 12.57 6.10 -5.57
CA GLY A 138 13.32 4.84 -5.71
C GLY A 138 12.91 3.97 -6.91
N LEU A 139 12.04 4.47 -7.80
CA LEU A 139 11.51 3.70 -8.94
C LEU A 139 12.62 3.19 -9.87
N GLU A 140 13.70 3.94 -10.00
CA GLU A 140 14.85 3.59 -10.85
C GLU A 140 15.56 2.29 -10.43
N ALA A 141 15.42 1.89 -9.16
CA ALA A 141 16.03 0.66 -8.64
C ALA A 141 15.39 -0.62 -9.21
N PHE A 142 14.15 -0.53 -9.71
CA PHE A 142 13.41 -1.70 -10.22
C PHE A 142 13.66 -2.01 -11.70
N GLY A 143 14.17 -1.06 -12.46
CA GLY A 143 14.46 -1.20 -13.87
C GLY A 143 13.20 -1.21 -14.77
N PHE A 144 13.38 -0.80 -16.03
CA PHE A 144 12.29 -0.59 -16.99
C PHE A 144 11.45 -1.86 -17.25
N SER A 145 12.11 -3.01 -17.44
CA SER A 145 11.39 -4.25 -17.76
C SER A 145 10.42 -4.70 -16.67
N PHE A 146 10.80 -4.53 -15.41
CA PHE A 146 9.94 -4.84 -14.28
C PHE A 146 8.75 -3.89 -14.22
N THR A 147 9.01 -2.58 -14.25
CA THR A 147 7.98 -1.55 -14.15
C THR A 147 6.99 -1.60 -15.32
N ASP A 148 7.46 -1.77 -16.55
CA ASP A 148 6.61 -1.92 -17.76
C ASP A 148 5.70 -3.15 -17.65
N THR A 149 6.26 -4.31 -17.27
CA THR A 149 5.48 -5.53 -17.07
C THR A 149 4.41 -5.35 -16.00
N LEU A 150 4.76 -4.72 -14.88
CA LEU A 150 3.85 -4.50 -13.76
C LEU A 150 2.72 -3.54 -14.13
N VAL A 151 3.01 -2.40 -14.77
CA VAL A 151 2.01 -1.41 -15.14
C VAL A 151 1.09 -1.91 -16.26
N ARG A 152 1.57 -2.73 -17.19
CA ARG A 152 0.71 -3.40 -18.17
C ARG A 152 -0.25 -4.38 -17.53
N ALA A 153 0.19 -5.11 -16.50
CA ALA A 153 -0.66 -6.05 -15.77
C ALA A 153 -1.67 -5.34 -14.85
N TYR A 154 -1.25 -4.24 -14.24
CA TYR A 154 -2.03 -3.43 -13.30
C TYR A 154 -1.90 -1.94 -13.66
N PRO A 155 -2.68 -1.46 -14.66
CA PRO A 155 -2.65 -0.07 -15.10
C PRO A 155 -2.96 0.93 -13.99
N ARG A 156 -2.40 2.12 -14.07
CA ARG A 156 -2.57 3.17 -13.05
C ARG A 156 -3.96 3.84 -13.09
N LEU A 157 -4.64 3.85 -14.21
CA LEU A 157 -6.05 4.26 -14.36
C LEU A 157 -6.36 5.67 -13.80
N GLY A 158 -5.41 6.59 -13.88
CA GLY A 158 -5.55 7.92 -13.31
C GLY A 158 -5.38 7.99 -11.79
N PHE A 159 -4.79 6.97 -11.19
CA PHE A 159 -4.50 6.85 -9.75
C PHE A 159 -3.96 8.14 -9.13
N ALA A 160 -2.94 8.76 -9.73
CA ALA A 160 -2.32 9.95 -9.16
C ALA A 160 -3.33 11.07 -8.83
N ARG A 161 -4.29 11.32 -9.72
CA ARG A 161 -5.30 12.38 -9.51
C ARG A 161 -6.33 12.00 -8.44
N SER A 162 -6.80 10.77 -8.45
CA SER A 162 -7.76 10.30 -7.44
C SER A 162 -7.10 10.25 -6.06
N PHE A 163 -5.88 9.76 -5.99
CA PHE A 163 -5.15 9.63 -4.74
C PHE A 163 -4.82 10.97 -4.08
N VAL A 164 -4.35 11.94 -4.87
CA VAL A 164 -4.13 13.31 -4.37
C VAL A 164 -5.41 13.91 -3.78
N ARG A 165 -6.57 13.70 -4.42
CA ARG A 165 -7.87 14.17 -3.88
C ARG A 165 -8.22 13.50 -2.55
N LEU A 166 -8.00 12.18 -2.42
CA LEU A 166 -8.25 11.47 -1.16
C LEU A 166 -7.39 12.04 -0.04
N PHE A 167 -6.11 12.28 -0.29
CA PHE A 167 -5.20 12.87 0.70
C PHE A 167 -5.55 14.32 1.06
N GLN A 168 -5.97 15.12 0.08
CA GLN A 168 -6.46 16.48 0.33
C GLN A 168 -7.71 16.47 1.21
N ASP A 169 -8.67 15.59 0.95
CA ASP A 169 -9.85 15.42 1.79
C ASP A 169 -9.49 15.00 3.23
N GLN A 170 -8.54 14.05 3.39
CA GLN A 170 -8.03 13.68 4.71
C GLN A 170 -7.38 14.88 5.42
N ALA A 171 -6.53 15.64 4.72
CA ALA A 171 -5.84 16.80 5.27
C ALA A 171 -6.81 17.90 5.72
N GLU A 172 -7.83 18.20 4.92
CA GLU A 172 -8.84 19.20 5.24
C GLU A 172 -9.68 18.83 6.47
N ARG A 173 -10.04 17.55 6.60
CA ARG A 173 -10.88 17.07 7.69
C ARG A 173 -10.11 16.72 8.96
N LYS A 174 -8.83 16.38 8.85
CA LYS A 174 -8.01 15.84 9.95
C LYS A 174 -6.66 16.58 10.03
N PRO A 175 -6.65 17.84 10.48
CA PRO A 175 -5.41 18.60 10.61
C PRO A 175 -4.44 17.91 11.60
N GLY A 176 -3.16 17.83 11.21
CA GLY A 176 -2.11 17.17 12.00
C GLY A 176 -1.98 15.66 11.77
N CYS A 177 -2.74 15.05 10.85
CA CYS A 177 -2.48 13.68 10.40
C CYS A 177 -1.36 13.62 9.35
N ALA A 178 -0.79 12.43 9.11
CA ALA A 178 0.28 12.24 8.14
C ALA A 178 -0.09 12.75 6.72
N ALA A 179 -1.34 12.57 6.30
CA ALA A 179 -1.81 13.11 5.03
C ALA A 179 -1.76 14.65 4.98
N SER A 180 -2.02 15.35 6.10
CA SER A 180 -1.93 16.81 6.14
C SER A 180 -0.49 17.32 6.09
N GLU A 181 0.45 16.58 6.68
CA GLU A 181 1.89 16.90 6.62
C GLU A 181 2.41 16.74 5.19
N LEU A 182 2.06 15.65 4.51
CA LEU A 182 2.41 15.43 3.11
C LEU A 182 1.78 16.46 2.17
N ALA A 183 0.50 16.80 2.37
CA ALA A 183 -0.21 17.77 1.54
C ALA A 183 0.36 19.20 1.65
N ALA A 184 1.06 19.54 2.73
CA ALA A 184 1.74 20.82 2.91
C ALA A 184 3.04 20.96 2.10
N GLY A 185 3.59 19.87 1.56
CA GLY A 185 4.84 19.82 0.79
C GLY A 185 4.64 19.61 -0.71
N GLU A 186 5.72 19.23 -1.39
CA GLU A 186 5.76 18.97 -2.84
C GLU A 186 5.21 17.57 -3.23
N TRP A 187 4.67 16.84 -2.26
CA TRP A 187 4.21 15.46 -2.48
C TRP A 187 3.16 15.35 -3.59
N ALA A 188 2.17 16.26 -3.60
CA ALA A 188 1.11 16.25 -4.60
C ALA A 188 1.66 16.50 -6.02
N GLU A 189 2.61 17.41 -6.18
CA GLU A 189 3.25 17.69 -7.46
C GLU A 189 4.04 16.47 -7.96
N ARG A 190 4.84 15.85 -7.08
CA ARG A 190 5.59 14.62 -7.41
C ARG A 190 4.64 13.49 -7.81
N THR A 191 3.54 13.31 -7.10
CA THR A 191 2.54 12.28 -7.40
C THR A 191 1.90 12.51 -8.77
N LEU A 192 1.51 13.76 -9.08
CA LEU A 192 0.88 14.11 -10.37
C LEU A 192 1.84 14.07 -11.56
N SER A 193 3.16 14.22 -11.31
CA SER A 193 4.21 14.12 -12.33
C SER A 193 4.88 12.74 -12.40
N HIS A 194 4.24 11.72 -11.84
CA HIS A 194 4.81 10.37 -11.75
C HIS A 194 5.29 9.83 -13.11
N PRO A 195 6.52 9.29 -13.22
CA PRO A 195 7.08 8.85 -14.51
C PRO A 195 6.22 7.80 -15.22
N LEU A 196 5.54 6.91 -14.50
CA LEU A 196 4.69 5.87 -15.07
C LEU A 196 3.32 6.39 -15.58
N ASP A 197 2.99 7.65 -15.36
CA ASP A 197 1.78 8.30 -15.91
C ASP A 197 2.07 9.11 -17.20
N GLN A 198 3.34 9.22 -17.60
CA GLN A 198 3.79 10.03 -18.75
C GLN A 198 3.92 9.22 -20.05
N GLY A 199 3.57 7.92 -20.07
CA GLY A 199 3.70 7.01 -21.19
C GLY A 199 2.43 6.75 -21.98
#